data_7324da9f0766d558b54f4e32ed8de337
#
_entry.id   7324da9f0766d558b54f4e32ed8de337
#
_cell.length_a   1.000
_cell.length_b   1.000
_cell.length_c   1.000
_cell.angle_alpha   90.00
_cell.angle_beta   90.00
_cell.angle_gamma   90.00
#
_symmetry.space_group_name_H-M   'P 1'
#
loop_
_entity.id
_entity.type
_entity.pdbx_description
1 polymer ?
#
loop_
_entity_poly.entity_id
_entity_poly.type
_entity_poly.pdbx_seq_one_letter_code
_entity_poly.pdbx_strand_id
1 'polypeptide(L)'
;MTFWRNIASIAARRLDLADCTECPAGLPGEDPAFSTAVTALGAKLAKVDGRADGGEFAAFTEVFQPDPASEQNIHRLYDLARQTTHGFESYAKRLAKRYSTCPQLLEDVVDGLFHIAKADGIVTQDELDYLERVSSLFGMSPLSFRRLRATHLGVGADDPYAILEVPADADDATVRKAWKIALSNAHPDRARARGLPTEFIEVAEAKAAAINAAFSTVMRERRELGLAAAAG
;
A
#
# COMPACT_ATOMS: atom_id res chain seq x y z
N MET A 1 26.03 4.61 8.00
CA MET A 1 24.87 5.37 8.57
C MET A 1 23.66 4.54 8.23
N THR A 2 23.00 3.98 9.22
CA THR A 2 21.97 2.95 9.06
C THR A 2 20.70 3.52 8.43
N PHE A 3 20.02 2.74 7.60
CA PHE A 3 18.75 3.05 6.90
C PHE A 3 17.66 3.55 7.87
N TRP A 4 17.59 3.03 9.08
CA TRP A 4 16.70 3.53 10.14
C TRP A 4 17.00 4.99 10.52
N ARG A 5 18.26 5.41 10.45
CA ARG A 5 18.62 6.84 10.51
C ARG A 5 18.20 7.55 9.23
N ASN A 6 18.12 6.86 8.09
CA ASN A 6 17.64 7.43 6.82
C ASN A 6 16.11 7.42 6.74
N ILE A 7 15.39 6.38 7.18
CA ILE A 7 13.93 6.44 7.35
C ILE A 7 13.57 7.49 8.41
N ALA A 8 14.22 7.49 9.57
CA ALA A 8 14.06 8.56 10.55
C ALA A 8 14.46 9.93 9.98
N SER A 9 15.45 10.04 9.08
CA SER A 9 15.86 11.29 8.45
C SER A 9 15.01 11.65 7.22
N ILE A 10 14.42 10.68 6.52
CA ILE A 10 13.47 10.90 5.42
C ILE A 10 12.10 11.27 6.01
N ALA A 11 11.67 10.57 7.05
CA ALA A 11 10.52 10.94 7.85
C ALA A 11 10.76 12.31 8.55
N ALA A 12 11.95 12.56 9.11
CA ALA A 12 12.34 13.85 9.70
C ALA A 12 12.48 14.98 8.65
N ARG A 13 12.75 14.68 7.39
CA ARG A 13 12.80 15.68 6.29
C ARG A 13 11.45 15.93 5.63
N ARG A 14 10.50 14.99 5.72
CA ARG A 14 9.13 15.16 5.17
C ARG A 14 8.12 15.65 6.19
N LEU A 15 8.40 15.42 7.47
CA LEU A 15 7.66 15.94 8.59
C LEU A 15 8.68 16.70 9.44
N ASP A 16 8.31 17.88 9.93
CA ASP A 16 8.96 18.48 11.11
C ASP A 16 8.75 17.51 12.29
N LEU A 17 9.50 16.40 12.33
CA LEU A 17 9.47 15.38 13.39
C LEU A 17 10.03 15.91 14.73
N ALA A 18 10.38 17.19 14.78
CA ALA A 18 10.54 17.91 16.03
C ALA A 18 9.25 17.90 16.87
N ASP A 19 8.08 17.67 16.25
CA ASP A 19 6.79 17.68 16.93
C ASP A 19 6.16 16.31 17.17
N CYS A 20 6.77 15.18 16.75
CA CYS A 20 6.27 13.86 17.14
C CYS A 20 6.80 13.50 18.55
N THR A 21 6.38 14.27 19.55
CA THR A 21 6.72 14.05 20.97
C THR A 21 6.05 12.82 21.59
N GLU A 22 5.23 12.09 20.84
CA GLU A 22 4.41 10.97 21.32
C GLU A 22 4.76 9.59 20.73
N CYS A 23 5.81 9.48 19.92
CA CYS A 23 6.27 8.14 19.52
C CYS A 23 6.84 7.41 20.74
N PRO A 24 6.36 6.18 21.05
CA PRO A 24 6.83 5.46 22.23
C PRO A 24 8.31 5.14 22.10
N ALA A 25 9.07 5.62 23.08
CA ALA A 25 10.42 5.25 23.49
C ALA A 25 11.45 4.91 22.40
N GLY A 26 12.21 5.88 21.97
CA GLY A 26 13.43 5.68 21.18
C GLY A 26 13.21 5.59 19.67
N LEU A 27 14.31 5.55 18.93
CA LEU A 27 14.27 5.32 17.48
C LEU A 27 13.70 3.92 17.21
N PRO A 28 12.84 3.71 16.18
CA PRO A 28 12.28 2.40 15.86
C PRO A 28 13.33 1.30 15.72
N GLY A 29 14.54 1.62 15.25
CA GLY A 29 15.67 0.67 15.15
C GLY A 29 16.24 0.23 16.49
N GLU A 30 15.95 0.92 17.58
CA GLU A 30 16.39 0.57 18.94
C GLU A 30 15.33 -0.26 19.69
N ASP A 31 14.11 -0.39 19.12
CA ASP A 31 13.04 -1.20 19.71
C ASP A 31 13.10 -2.65 19.20
N PRO A 32 13.51 -3.63 20.05
CA PRO A 32 13.58 -5.04 19.64
C PRO A 32 12.22 -5.61 19.21
N ALA A 33 11.12 -5.11 19.77
CA ALA A 33 9.77 -5.55 19.41
C ALA A 33 9.40 -5.08 18.00
N PHE A 34 9.80 -3.87 17.62
CA PHE A 34 9.63 -3.36 16.27
C PHE A 34 10.45 -4.17 15.27
N SER A 35 11.75 -4.32 15.50
CA SER A 35 12.65 -5.07 14.63
C SER A 35 12.18 -6.52 14.45
N THR A 36 11.76 -7.18 15.53
CA THR A 36 11.22 -8.56 15.49
C THR A 36 9.95 -8.64 14.62
N ALA A 37 9.01 -7.73 14.81
CA ALA A 37 7.74 -7.77 14.09
C ALA A 37 7.94 -7.45 12.60
N VAL A 38 8.76 -6.47 12.25
CA VAL A 38 9.05 -6.11 10.85
C VAL A 38 9.81 -7.24 10.15
N THR A 39 10.79 -7.85 10.81
CA THR A 39 11.50 -9.03 10.29
C THR A 39 10.53 -10.18 10.00
N ALA A 40 9.60 -10.46 10.93
CA ALA A 40 8.61 -11.51 10.73
C ALA A 40 7.65 -11.19 9.58
N LEU A 41 7.24 -9.92 9.42
CA LEU A 41 6.38 -9.52 8.30
C LEU A 41 7.10 -9.66 6.95
N GLY A 42 8.34 -9.20 6.83
CA GLY A 42 9.14 -9.35 5.61
C GLY A 42 9.39 -10.81 5.24
N ALA A 43 9.77 -11.63 6.24
CA ALA A 43 10.01 -13.07 6.03
C ALA A 43 8.74 -13.85 5.60
N LYS A 44 7.57 -13.45 6.11
CA LYS A 44 6.30 -14.08 5.75
C LYS A 44 5.80 -13.63 4.38
N LEU A 45 6.05 -12.38 4.01
CA LEU A 45 5.81 -11.88 2.66
C LEU A 45 6.60 -12.70 1.64
N ALA A 46 7.90 -12.86 1.86
CA ALA A 46 8.79 -13.65 1.03
C ALA A 46 8.38 -15.14 0.87
N LYS A 47 7.49 -15.63 1.71
CA LYS A 47 6.96 -16.99 1.64
C LYS A 47 5.63 -17.08 0.89
N VAL A 48 4.95 -15.95 0.66
CA VAL A 48 3.58 -15.92 0.15
C VAL A 48 3.48 -16.54 -1.24
N ASP A 49 4.44 -16.26 -2.12
CA ASP A 49 4.46 -16.81 -3.49
C ASP A 49 5.10 -18.21 -3.59
N GLY A 50 5.65 -18.73 -2.48
CA GLY A 50 6.30 -20.03 -2.41
C GLY A 50 7.70 -20.10 -3.05
N ARG A 51 8.21 -18.99 -3.59
CA ARG A 51 9.53 -18.87 -4.20
C ARG A 51 10.49 -18.28 -3.17
N ALA A 52 11.03 -19.08 -2.32
CA ALA A 52 12.06 -18.61 -1.38
C ALA A 52 13.43 -18.65 -2.07
N ASP A 53 13.73 -17.64 -2.88
CA ASP A 53 15.10 -17.43 -3.36
C ASP A 53 15.86 -16.46 -2.44
N GLY A 54 17.19 -16.37 -2.58
CA GLY A 54 18.02 -15.58 -1.67
C GLY A 54 17.92 -14.06 -1.88
N GLY A 55 17.16 -13.59 -2.90
CA GLY A 55 17.02 -12.18 -3.26
C GLY A 55 16.21 -11.40 -2.25
N GLU A 56 15.18 -12.02 -1.70
CA GLU A 56 14.24 -11.39 -0.76
C GLU A 56 14.90 -11.05 0.59
N PHE A 57 15.79 -11.92 1.11
CA PHE A 57 16.54 -11.59 2.33
C PHE A 57 17.55 -10.47 2.07
N ALA A 58 18.18 -10.45 0.89
CA ALA A 58 19.06 -9.35 0.50
C ALA A 58 18.27 -8.03 0.41
N ALA A 59 17.09 -8.02 -0.23
CA ALA A 59 16.21 -6.87 -0.28
C ALA A 59 15.73 -6.44 1.13
N PHE A 60 15.39 -7.42 1.99
CA PHE A 60 15.06 -7.14 3.38
C PHE A 60 16.21 -6.44 4.12
N THR A 61 17.46 -6.94 3.98
CA THR A 61 18.61 -6.31 4.63
C THR A 61 18.98 -4.96 4.04
N GLU A 62 18.76 -4.76 2.74
CA GLU A 62 18.92 -3.48 2.07
C GLU A 62 17.94 -2.43 2.62
N VAL A 63 16.66 -2.81 2.75
CA VAL A 63 15.59 -1.92 3.26
C VAL A 63 15.76 -1.64 4.74
N PHE A 64 15.89 -2.68 5.55
CA PHE A 64 15.82 -2.55 7.02
C PHE A 64 17.18 -2.41 7.70
N GLN A 65 18.29 -2.59 6.98
CA GLN A 65 19.69 -2.40 7.42
C GLN A 65 19.87 -2.74 8.91
N PRO A 66 19.69 -4.02 9.30
CA PRO A 66 19.85 -4.41 10.69
C PRO A 66 21.25 -4.06 11.22
N ASP A 67 21.33 -3.78 12.52
CA ASP A 67 22.61 -3.58 13.16
C ASP A 67 23.51 -4.82 12.95
N PRO A 68 24.76 -4.68 12.51
CA PRO A 68 25.69 -5.80 12.31
C PRO A 68 25.81 -6.73 13.51
N ALA A 69 25.71 -6.21 14.75
CA ALA A 69 25.72 -7.02 15.96
C ALA A 69 24.46 -7.90 16.12
N SER A 70 23.37 -7.54 15.46
CA SER A 70 22.08 -8.23 15.51
C SER A 70 21.80 -9.06 14.26
N GLU A 71 22.60 -8.95 13.20
CA GLU A 71 22.34 -9.53 11.88
C GLU A 71 22.13 -11.04 11.93
N GLN A 72 22.95 -11.78 12.68
CA GLN A 72 22.81 -13.24 12.83
C GLN A 72 21.47 -13.63 13.50
N ASN A 73 21.03 -12.86 14.48
CA ASN A 73 19.78 -13.13 15.18
C ASN A 73 18.58 -12.81 14.27
N ILE A 74 18.68 -11.75 13.46
CA ILE A 74 17.67 -11.36 12.49
C ILE A 74 17.58 -12.40 11.37
N HIS A 75 18.71 -12.89 10.87
CA HIS A 75 18.74 -13.97 9.89
C HIS A 75 18.02 -15.23 10.41
N ARG A 76 18.32 -15.66 11.64
CA ARG A 76 17.65 -16.80 12.28
C ARG A 76 16.15 -16.57 12.44
N LEU A 77 15.76 -15.38 12.86
CA LEU A 77 14.35 -15.01 12.99
C LEU A 77 13.64 -15.02 11.64
N TYR A 78 14.29 -14.48 10.62
CA TYR A 78 13.79 -14.48 9.25
C TYR A 78 13.57 -15.90 8.74
N ASP A 79 14.55 -16.79 8.91
CA ASP A 79 14.46 -18.19 8.52
C ASP A 79 13.36 -18.96 9.26
N LEU A 80 13.15 -18.67 10.53
CA LEU A 80 12.06 -19.25 11.31
C LEU A 80 10.70 -18.71 10.85
N ALA A 81 10.60 -17.39 10.63
CA ALA A 81 9.35 -16.75 10.27
C ALA A 81 8.87 -17.16 8.86
N ARG A 82 9.77 -17.35 7.90
CA ARG A 82 9.42 -17.77 6.53
C ARG A 82 8.97 -19.23 6.40
N GLN A 83 9.04 -20.03 7.47
CA GLN A 83 8.55 -21.43 7.43
C GLN A 83 7.04 -21.50 7.24
N THR A 84 6.30 -20.45 7.59
CA THR A 84 4.85 -20.37 7.46
C THR A 84 4.38 -18.94 7.25
N THR A 85 3.39 -18.74 6.39
CA THR A 85 2.70 -17.45 6.24
C THR A 85 1.75 -17.15 7.39
N HIS A 86 1.36 -18.16 8.20
CA HIS A 86 0.40 -17.99 9.28
C HIS A 86 0.93 -17.07 10.39
N GLY A 87 0.02 -16.36 11.04
CA GLY A 87 0.31 -15.56 12.23
C GLY A 87 0.92 -14.17 11.96
N PHE A 88 1.08 -13.74 10.71
CA PHE A 88 1.58 -12.39 10.41
C PHE A 88 0.66 -11.31 10.97
N GLU A 89 -0.64 -11.55 11.01
CA GLU A 89 -1.59 -10.59 11.57
C GLU A 89 -1.33 -10.26 13.04
N SER A 90 -0.79 -11.20 13.82
CA SER A 90 -0.45 -10.93 15.23
C SER A 90 0.71 -9.95 15.35
N TYR A 91 1.70 -10.02 14.46
CA TYR A 91 2.80 -9.07 14.39
C TYR A 91 2.32 -7.70 13.92
N ALA A 92 1.51 -7.67 12.86
CA ALA A 92 0.92 -6.41 12.36
C ALA A 92 0.05 -5.73 13.43
N LYS A 93 -0.83 -6.44 14.12
CA LYS A 93 -1.65 -5.89 15.21
C LYS A 93 -0.82 -5.36 16.38
N ARG A 94 0.29 -6.02 16.73
CA ARG A 94 1.21 -5.54 17.77
C ARG A 94 1.87 -4.22 17.37
N LEU A 95 2.35 -4.13 16.12
CA LEU A 95 2.92 -2.88 15.59
C LEU A 95 1.86 -1.78 15.57
N ALA A 96 0.68 -2.02 15.01
CA ALA A 96 -0.41 -1.07 14.95
C ALA A 96 -0.78 -0.53 16.33
N LYS A 97 -0.88 -1.40 17.35
CA LYS A 97 -1.17 -1.00 18.72
C LYS A 97 -0.05 -0.17 19.33
N ARG A 98 1.21 -0.60 19.14
CA ARG A 98 2.38 0.05 19.73
C ARG A 98 2.67 1.42 19.13
N TYR A 99 2.45 1.57 17.83
CA TYR A 99 2.73 2.79 17.05
C TYR A 99 1.47 3.47 16.55
N SER A 100 0.36 3.32 17.27
CA SER A 100 -0.94 3.93 16.92
C SER A 100 -0.90 5.45 16.78
N THR A 101 0.04 6.12 17.48
CA THR A 101 0.28 7.56 17.39
C THR A 101 1.24 7.95 16.27
N CYS A 102 1.82 6.98 15.56
CA CYS A 102 2.81 7.20 14.51
C CYS A 102 2.36 6.54 13.19
N PRO A 103 1.24 6.97 12.57
CA PRO A 103 0.70 6.33 11.37
C PRO A 103 1.69 6.38 10.19
N GLN A 104 2.50 7.43 10.09
CA GLN A 104 3.51 7.56 9.04
C GLN A 104 4.58 6.45 9.12
N LEU A 105 5.01 6.08 10.33
CA LEU A 105 5.95 4.97 10.51
C LEU A 105 5.36 3.64 10.04
N LEU A 106 4.07 3.41 10.27
CA LEU A 106 3.39 2.21 9.78
C LEU A 106 3.25 2.21 8.25
N GLU A 107 3.04 3.38 7.65
CA GLU A 107 3.06 3.55 6.21
C GLU A 107 4.45 3.26 5.62
N ASP A 108 5.53 3.76 6.25
CA ASP A 108 6.92 3.49 5.86
C ASP A 108 7.27 1.99 5.96
N VAL A 109 6.68 1.26 6.92
CA VAL A 109 6.84 -0.21 7.00
C VAL A 109 6.18 -0.87 5.78
N VAL A 110 4.98 -0.48 5.38
CA VAL A 110 4.31 -1.03 4.18
C VAL A 110 5.10 -0.67 2.92
N ASP A 111 5.63 0.54 2.83
CA ASP A 111 6.51 0.98 1.73
C ASP A 111 7.75 0.07 1.60
N GLY A 112 8.40 -0.22 2.71
CA GLY A 112 9.54 -1.16 2.75
C GLY A 112 9.15 -2.59 2.36
N LEU A 113 7.96 -3.06 2.76
CA LEU A 113 7.46 -4.38 2.35
C LEU A 113 7.17 -4.44 0.85
N PHE A 114 6.65 -3.37 0.23
CA PHE A 114 6.53 -3.28 -1.23
C PHE A 114 7.88 -3.36 -1.94
N HIS A 115 8.91 -2.73 -1.38
CA HIS A 115 10.26 -2.82 -1.94
C HIS A 115 10.79 -4.27 -1.91
N ILE A 116 10.53 -5.01 -0.83
CA ILE A 116 10.90 -6.43 -0.72
C ILE A 116 10.13 -7.27 -1.74
N ALA A 117 8.80 -7.11 -1.83
CA ALA A 117 7.97 -7.82 -2.79
C ALA A 117 8.40 -7.59 -4.25
N LYS A 118 8.99 -6.43 -4.53
CA LYS A 118 9.44 -6.05 -5.87
C LYS A 118 10.86 -6.56 -6.20
N ALA A 119 11.56 -7.18 -5.26
CA ALA A 119 12.97 -7.54 -5.42
C ALA A 119 13.23 -8.51 -6.58
N ASP A 120 12.29 -9.38 -6.90
CA ASP A 120 12.33 -10.30 -8.04
C ASP A 120 11.77 -9.71 -9.35
N GLY A 121 11.26 -8.48 -9.30
CA GLY A 121 10.71 -7.71 -10.43
C GLY A 121 9.24 -7.93 -10.71
N ILE A 122 8.57 -8.87 -10.06
CA ILE A 122 7.14 -9.18 -10.26
C ILE A 122 6.45 -9.31 -8.91
N VAL A 123 5.52 -8.41 -8.61
CA VAL A 123 4.66 -8.54 -7.42
C VAL A 123 3.44 -9.37 -7.78
N THR A 124 3.26 -10.49 -7.11
CA THR A 124 2.15 -11.42 -7.32
C THR A 124 0.85 -10.92 -6.68
N GLN A 125 -0.30 -11.50 -7.06
CA GLN A 125 -1.58 -11.15 -6.43
C GLN A 125 -1.61 -11.54 -4.95
N ASP A 126 -1.03 -12.68 -4.59
CA ASP A 126 -0.98 -13.16 -3.20
C ASP A 126 -0.15 -12.21 -2.32
N GLU A 127 0.93 -11.64 -2.84
CA GLU A 127 1.72 -10.60 -2.14
C GLU A 127 0.94 -9.28 -2.02
N LEU A 128 0.20 -8.89 -3.06
CA LEU A 128 -0.67 -7.71 -2.98
C LEU A 128 -1.75 -7.86 -1.91
N ASP A 129 -2.41 -9.02 -1.86
CA ASP A 129 -3.42 -9.34 -0.86
C ASP A 129 -2.83 -9.32 0.56
N TYR A 130 -1.60 -9.84 0.71
CA TYR A 130 -0.85 -9.77 1.97
C TYR A 130 -0.56 -8.32 2.38
N LEU A 131 -0.02 -7.51 1.46
CA LEU A 131 0.30 -6.09 1.72
C LEU A 131 -0.95 -5.28 2.04
N GLU A 132 -2.05 -5.50 1.33
CA GLU A 132 -3.33 -4.86 1.61
C GLU A 132 -3.87 -5.26 2.98
N ARG A 133 -3.74 -6.53 3.35
CA ARG A 133 -4.15 -7.00 4.67
C ARG A 133 -3.31 -6.38 5.79
N VAL A 134 -1.98 -6.29 5.63
CA VAL A 134 -1.09 -5.62 6.59
C VAL A 134 -1.46 -4.14 6.72
N SER A 135 -1.65 -3.43 5.60
CA SER A 135 -2.02 -2.01 5.59
C SER A 135 -3.36 -1.75 6.30
N SER A 136 -4.34 -2.62 6.07
CA SER A 136 -5.64 -2.59 6.76
C SER A 136 -5.49 -2.77 8.28
N LEU A 137 -4.63 -3.70 8.73
CA LEU A 137 -4.34 -3.91 10.15
C LEU A 137 -3.60 -2.74 10.79
N PHE A 138 -2.84 -1.97 10.01
CA PHE A 138 -2.20 -0.72 10.42
C PHE A 138 -3.15 0.48 10.47
N GLY A 139 -4.39 0.30 10.01
CA GLY A 139 -5.38 1.37 9.95
C GLY A 139 -5.19 2.33 8.77
N MET A 140 -4.40 1.94 7.76
CA MET A 140 -4.24 2.74 6.55
C MET A 140 -5.55 2.78 5.76
N SER A 141 -5.84 3.94 5.17
CA SER A 141 -6.98 4.06 4.28
C SER A 141 -6.74 3.30 2.95
N PRO A 142 -7.80 2.78 2.31
CA PRO A 142 -7.68 2.18 0.99
C PRO A 142 -7.05 3.12 -0.06
N LEU A 143 -7.27 4.42 0.09
CA LEU A 143 -6.68 5.45 -0.77
C LEU A 143 -5.15 5.54 -0.55
N SER A 144 -4.70 5.58 0.71
CA SER A 144 -3.27 5.60 1.03
C SER A 144 -2.57 4.35 0.50
N PHE A 145 -3.18 3.16 0.68
CA PHE A 145 -2.64 1.91 0.15
C PHE A 145 -2.53 1.94 -1.39
N ARG A 146 -3.56 2.41 -2.11
CA ARG A 146 -3.50 2.53 -3.57
C ARG A 146 -2.44 3.52 -4.04
N ARG A 147 -2.26 4.64 -3.36
CA ARG A 147 -1.18 5.60 -3.67
C ARG A 147 0.19 4.94 -3.54
N LEU A 148 0.39 4.20 -2.45
CA LEU A 148 1.64 3.49 -2.20
C LEU A 148 1.86 2.39 -3.26
N ARG A 149 0.84 1.58 -3.55
CA ARG A 149 0.87 0.60 -4.64
C ARG A 149 1.23 1.24 -5.99
N ALA A 150 0.61 2.36 -6.33
CA ALA A 150 0.88 3.07 -7.58
C ALA A 150 2.32 3.61 -7.67
N THR A 151 2.91 3.99 -6.53
CA THR A 151 4.32 4.43 -6.47
C THR A 151 5.27 3.29 -6.84
N HIS A 152 4.98 2.05 -6.40
CA HIS A 152 5.85 0.90 -6.65
C HIS A 152 5.58 0.20 -7.97
N LEU A 153 4.32 0.05 -8.35
CA LEU A 153 3.88 -0.81 -9.47
C LEU A 153 3.30 -0.01 -10.64
N GLY A 154 3.18 1.29 -10.50
CA GLY A 154 2.43 2.12 -11.43
C GLY A 154 0.92 2.03 -11.20
N VAL A 155 0.19 2.87 -11.91
CA VAL A 155 -1.28 2.91 -11.85
C VAL A 155 -1.84 1.72 -12.63
N GLY A 156 -2.50 0.81 -11.93
CA GLY A 156 -3.14 -0.35 -12.57
C GLY A 156 -4.34 0.06 -13.44
N ALA A 157 -4.62 -0.73 -14.47
CA ALA A 157 -5.77 -0.50 -15.35
C ALA A 157 -7.12 -0.52 -14.59
N ASP A 158 -7.16 -1.23 -13.45
CA ASP A 158 -8.34 -1.37 -12.59
C ASP A 158 -8.42 -0.29 -11.50
N ASP A 159 -7.44 0.61 -11.42
CA ASP A 159 -7.47 1.70 -10.46
C ASP A 159 -8.60 2.68 -10.80
N PRO A 160 -9.55 2.94 -9.88
CA PRO A 160 -10.71 3.78 -10.18
C PRO A 160 -10.32 5.23 -10.50
N TYR A 161 -9.20 5.74 -9.99
CA TYR A 161 -8.70 7.06 -10.37
C TYR A 161 -8.08 7.07 -11.78
N ALA A 162 -7.42 5.97 -12.18
CA ALA A 162 -6.93 5.80 -13.54
C ALA A 162 -8.08 5.68 -14.56
N ILE A 163 -9.13 4.93 -14.23
CA ILE A 163 -10.33 4.81 -15.07
C ILE A 163 -10.99 6.17 -15.29
N LEU A 164 -10.98 7.03 -14.26
CA LEU A 164 -11.52 8.40 -14.34
C LEU A 164 -10.53 9.42 -14.89
N GLU A 165 -9.29 9.01 -15.18
CA GLU A 165 -8.20 9.88 -15.67
C GLU A 165 -7.94 11.08 -14.74
N VAL A 166 -7.99 10.86 -13.42
CA VAL A 166 -7.73 11.89 -12.41
C VAL A 166 -6.66 11.43 -11.42
N PRO A 167 -5.86 12.35 -10.86
CA PRO A 167 -4.94 12.02 -9.78
C PRO A 167 -5.70 11.62 -8.51
N ALA A 168 -5.09 10.78 -7.68
CA ALA A 168 -5.71 10.26 -6.46
C ALA A 168 -6.01 11.34 -5.41
N ASP A 169 -5.31 12.47 -5.47
CA ASP A 169 -5.49 13.65 -4.61
C ASP A 169 -6.42 14.72 -5.21
N ALA A 170 -7.02 14.47 -6.40
CA ALA A 170 -8.00 15.38 -6.99
C ALA A 170 -9.14 15.68 -6.02
N ASP A 171 -9.66 16.88 -6.03
CA ASP A 171 -10.84 17.22 -5.23
C ASP A 171 -12.13 16.57 -5.79
N ASP A 172 -13.19 16.54 -4.99
CA ASP A 172 -14.48 15.93 -5.37
C ASP A 172 -15.11 16.59 -6.59
N ALA A 173 -14.89 17.89 -6.78
CA ALA A 173 -15.43 18.62 -7.94
C ALA A 173 -14.73 18.15 -9.22
N THR A 174 -13.42 17.99 -9.18
CA THR A 174 -12.61 17.47 -10.29
C THR A 174 -13.02 16.03 -10.62
N VAL A 175 -13.16 15.16 -9.61
CA VAL A 175 -13.61 13.76 -9.80
C VAL A 175 -15.00 13.71 -10.46
N ARG A 176 -15.95 14.50 -9.97
CA ARG A 176 -17.31 14.58 -10.56
C ARG A 176 -17.30 15.11 -11.99
N LYS A 177 -16.45 16.09 -12.29
CA LYS A 177 -16.30 16.64 -13.64
C LYS A 177 -15.72 15.59 -14.59
N ALA A 178 -14.65 14.91 -14.20
CA ALA A 178 -14.01 13.86 -14.99
C ALA A 178 -14.97 12.69 -15.27
N TRP A 179 -15.70 12.23 -14.24
CA TRP A 179 -16.72 11.20 -14.40
C TRP A 179 -17.78 11.60 -15.46
N LYS A 180 -18.32 12.82 -15.40
CA LYS A 180 -19.32 13.30 -16.38
C LYS A 180 -18.77 13.31 -17.80
N ILE A 181 -17.52 13.75 -17.97
CA ILE A 181 -16.84 13.79 -19.27
C ILE A 181 -16.63 12.37 -19.79
N ALA A 182 -16.06 11.49 -18.96
CA ALA A 182 -15.78 10.09 -19.31
C ALA A 182 -17.09 9.35 -19.70
N LEU A 183 -18.14 9.51 -18.90
CA LEU A 183 -19.43 8.89 -19.16
C LEU A 183 -20.08 9.41 -20.45
N SER A 184 -20.02 10.72 -20.70
CA SER A 184 -20.51 11.31 -21.94
C SER A 184 -19.78 10.76 -23.18
N ASN A 185 -18.46 10.53 -23.06
CA ASN A 185 -17.65 9.99 -24.15
C ASN A 185 -17.92 8.49 -24.40
N ALA A 186 -18.24 7.74 -23.35
CA ALA A 186 -18.52 6.32 -23.41
C ALA A 186 -20.00 5.97 -23.60
N HIS A 187 -20.88 6.98 -23.80
CA HIS A 187 -22.33 6.74 -23.85
C HIS A 187 -22.72 5.87 -25.04
N PRO A 188 -23.46 4.75 -24.87
CA PRO A 188 -23.81 3.82 -25.94
C PRO A 188 -24.69 4.46 -27.03
N ASP A 189 -25.50 5.47 -26.68
CA ASP A 189 -26.31 6.16 -27.67
C ASP A 189 -25.52 6.92 -28.73
N ARG A 190 -24.27 7.31 -28.42
CA ARG A 190 -23.36 7.89 -29.42
C ARG A 190 -22.89 6.84 -30.43
N ALA A 191 -22.69 5.60 -29.98
CA ALA A 191 -22.36 4.49 -30.86
C ALA A 191 -23.57 4.13 -31.74
N ARG A 192 -24.78 4.06 -31.15
CA ARG A 192 -26.05 3.83 -31.88
C ARG A 192 -26.33 4.94 -32.91
N ALA A 193 -26.17 6.20 -32.54
CA ALA A 193 -26.41 7.35 -33.42
C ALA A 193 -25.44 7.39 -34.62
N ARG A 194 -24.26 6.78 -34.48
CA ARG A 194 -23.26 6.62 -35.56
C ARG A 194 -23.49 5.40 -36.43
N GLY A 195 -24.49 4.58 -36.12
CA GLY A 195 -24.77 3.35 -36.85
C GLY A 195 -23.69 2.27 -36.70
N LEU A 196 -22.97 2.27 -35.56
CA LEU A 196 -21.92 1.28 -35.30
C LEU A 196 -22.54 -0.10 -35.04
N PRO A 197 -21.82 -1.21 -35.38
CA PRO A 197 -22.21 -2.57 -35.08
C PRO A 197 -22.50 -2.82 -33.61
N THR A 198 -23.31 -3.86 -33.29
CA THR A 198 -23.75 -4.20 -31.92
C THR A 198 -22.58 -4.41 -30.97
N GLU A 199 -21.49 -5.02 -31.44
CA GLU A 199 -20.27 -5.29 -30.66
C GLU A 199 -19.64 -3.99 -30.10
N PHE A 200 -19.69 -2.89 -30.86
CA PHE A 200 -19.20 -1.59 -30.40
C PHE A 200 -20.14 -0.94 -29.37
N ILE A 201 -21.44 -1.23 -29.46
CA ILE A 201 -22.41 -0.77 -28.46
C ILE A 201 -22.18 -1.49 -27.14
N GLU A 202 -21.96 -2.81 -27.16
CA GLU A 202 -21.63 -3.61 -25.98
C GLU A 202 -20.32 -3.14 -25.30
N VAL A 203 -19.29 -2.84 -26.08
CA VAL A 203 -18.04 -2.25 -25.56
C VAL A 203 -18.30 -0.89 -24.90
N ALA A 204 -19.13 -0.04 -25.48
CA ALA A 204 -19.50 1.26 -24.92
C ALA A 204 -20.28 1.09 -23.62
N GLU A 205 -21.20 0.13 -23.54
CA GLU A 205 -21.96 -0.21 -22.33
C GLU A 205 -21.04 -0.71 -21.22
N ALA A 206 -20.11 -1.63 -21.51
CA ALA A 206 -19.12 -2.15 -20.57
C ALA A 206 -18.22 -1.02 -20.05
N LYS A 207 -17.75 -0.13 -20.93
CA LYS A 207 -16.94 1.02 -20.55
C LYS A 207 -17.69 2.00 -19.66
N ALA A 208 -18.95 2.29 -19.97
CA ALA A 208 -19.81 3.16 -19.15
C ALA A 208 -20.06 2.54 -17.76
N ALA A 209 -20.25 1.22 -17.69
CA ALA A 209 -20.39 0.50 -16.42
C ALA A 209 -19.11 0.58 -15.57
N ALA A 210 -17.94 0.39 -16.18
CA ALA A 210 -16.64 0.52 -15.50
C ALA A 210 -16.41 1.94 -14.95
N ILE A 211 -16.73 2.99 -15.72
CA ILE A 211 -16.65 4.40 -15.31
C ILE A 211 -17.57 4.67 -14.10
N ASN A 212 -18.80 4.17 -14.12
CA ASN A 212 -19.74 4.33 -13.02
C ASN A 212 -19.29 3.58 -11.76
N ALA A 213 -18.77 2.37 -11.90
CA ALA A 213 -18.20 1.58 -10.80
C ALA A 213 -17.00 2.31 -10.17
N ALA A 214 -16.09 2.82 -11.00
CA ALA A 214 -14.92 3.60 -10.54
C ALA A 214 -15.35 4.84 -9.76
N PHE A 215 -16.28 5.63 -10.28
CA PHE A 215 -16.81 6.81 -9.59
C PHE A 215 -17.47 6.44 -8.25
N SER A 216 -18.28 5.40 -8.22
CA SER A 216 -18.94 4.93 -6.98
C SER A 216 -17.93 4.50 -5.93
N THR A 217 -16.85 3.81 -6.34
CA THR A 217 -15.77 3.39 -5.47
C THR A 217 -15.04 4.58 -4.89
N VAL A 218 -14.59 5.54 -5.73
CA VAL A 218 -13.91 6.76 -5.27
C VAL A 218 -14.77 7.54 -4.27
N MET A 219 -16.05 7.74 -4.59
CA MET A 219 -16.93 8.52 -3.72
C MET A 219 -17.26 7.82 -2.41
N ARG A 220 -17.31 6.49 -2.38
CA ARG A 220 -17.49 5.70 -1.15
C ARG A 220 -16.27 5.85 -0.25
N GLU A 221 -15.09 5.61 -0.77
CA GLU A 221 -13.83 5.67 -0.02
C GLU A 221 -13.56 7.05 0.58
N ARG A 222 -13.84 8.11 -0.20
CA ARG A 222 -13.69 9.48 0.30
C ARG A 222 -14.67 9.82 1.41
N ARG A 223 -15.89 9.26 1.36
CA ARG A 223 -16.87 9.42 2.43
C ARG A 223 -16.43 8.71 3.70
N GLU A 224 -15.91 7.49 3.58
CA GLU A 224 -15.38 6.73 4.71
C GLU A 224 -14.21 7.46 5.38
N LEU A 225 -13.30 8.05 4.58
CA LEU A 225 -12.22 8.89 5.08
C LEU A 225 -12.72 10.17 5.76
N GLY A 226 -13.71 10.85 5.18
CA GLY A 226 -14.33 12.04 5.76
C GLY A 226 -15.02 11.76 7.09
N LEU A 227 -15.66 10.60 7.24
CA LEU A 227 -16.25 10.14 8.49
C LEU A 227 -15.20 9.79 9.54
N ALA A 228 -14.07 9.17 9.13
CA ALA A 228 -12.96 8.86 10.02
C ALA A 228 -12.27 10.14 10.54
N ALA A 229 -12.07 11.14 9.69
CA ALA A 229 -11.50 12.43 10.06
C ALA A 229 -12.43 13.29 10.96
N ALA A 230 -13.74 13.06 10.90
CA ALA A 230 -14.73 13.76 11.74
C ALA A 230 -14.96 13.09 13.10
N ALA A 231 -14.49 11.86 13.28
CA ALA A 231 -14.65 11.07 14.51
C ALA A 231 -13.41 11.09 15.44
N GLY A 232 -12.30 11.72 15.02
CA GLY A 232 -11.06 11.88 15.78
C GLY A 232 -10.85 13.32 16.18
#